data_df16b8a8cccfd5337968370f595eb2b1
#
_entry.id   df16b8a8cccfd5337968370f595eb2b1
#
_cell.length_a   1.000
_cell.length_b   1.000
_cell.length_c   1.000
_cell.angle_alpha   90.00
_cell.angle_beta   90.00
_cell.angle_gamma   90.00
#
_symmetry.space_group_name_H-M   'P 1'
#
loop_
_entity.id
_entity.type
_entity.pdbx_description
1 polymer ?
#
loop_
_entity_poly.entity_id
_entity_poly.type
_entity_poly.pdbx_seq_one_letter_code
_entity_poly.pdbx_strand_id
1 'polypeptide(L)'
;MRDELKERRASSNAAEKQKISLPLMPDYLDRPRQIVNHTQGKEAITEYEVLEHVDDSHLRIALYPKTGRTHQLRVHCAHQEGLNAPILGDPLYGNEKAARLHLHAEEITFEHPLTGKKITITRKADF
;
A
#
# COMPACT_ATOMS: atom_id res chain seq x y z
N MET A 1 -15.39 2.32 5.33
CA MET A 1 -14.26 1.59 4.71
C MET A 1 -13.71 0.48 5.60
N ARG A 2 -13.32 0.76 6.85
CA ARG A 2 -12.85 -0.28 7.77
C ARG A 2 -13.89 -1.34 8.08
N ASP A 3 -15.15 -0.96 8.26
CA ASP A 3 -16.22 -1.92 8.53
C ASP A 3 -16.47 -2.82 7.33
N GLU A 4 -16.40 -2.26 6.13
CA GLU A 4 -16.48 -3.02 4.90
C GLU A 4 -15.34 -4.05 4.80
N LEU A 5 -14.12 -3.68 5.17
CA LEU A 5 -12.99 -4.59 5.21
C LEU A 5 -13.18 -5.69 6.25
N LYS A 6 -13.78 -5.37 7.41
CA LYS A 6 -14.12 -6.38 8.42
C LYS A 6 -15.09 -7.42 7.85
N GLU A 7 -16.13 -6.97 7.17
CA GLU A 7 -17.11 -7.87 6.58
C GLU A 7 -16.49 -8.78 5.53
N ARG A 8 -15.65 -8.22 4.66
CA ARG A 8 -14.93 -9.02 3.67
C ARG A 8 -14.05 -10.07 4.33
N ARG A 9 -13.33 -9.70 5.38
CA ARG A 9 -12.47 -10.64 6.10
C ARG A 9 -13.27 -11.73 6.78
N ALA A 10 -14.42 -11.41 7.33
CA ALA A 10 -15.27 -12.40 7.98
C ALA A 10 -15.90 -13.39 7.00
N SER A 11 -16.17 -12.95 5.77
CA SER A 11 -16.86 -13.76 4.76
C SER A 11 -15.91 -14.48 3.79
N SER A 12 -14.63 -14.11 3.74
CA SER A 12 -13.68 -14.67 2.81
C SER A 12 -12.51 -15.36 3.51
N ASN A 13 -11.76 -16.15 2.75
CA ASN A 13 -10.54 -16.76 3.23
C ASN A 13 -9.52 -15.68 3.60
N ALA A 14 -8.93 -15.77 4.80
CA ALA A 14 -7.95 -14.80 5.29
C ALA A 14 -6.73 -14.66 4.38
N ALA A 15 -6.41 -15.67 3.57
CA ALA A 15 -5.29 -15.65 2.64
C ALA A 15 -5.63 -14.97 1.31
N GLU A 16 -6.89 -14.60 1.09
CA GLU A 16 -7.32 -13.99 -0.16
C GLU A 16 -6.83 -12.55 -0.29
N LYS A 17 -6.13 -12.26 -1.39
CA LYS A 17 -5.65 -10.93 -1.69
C LYS A 17 -6.68 -10.12 -2.46
N GLN A 18 -6.78 -8.86 -2.12
CA GLN A 18 -7.57 -7.86 -2.85
C GLN A 18 -6.64 -7.08 -3.78
N LYS A 19 -7.22 -6.38 -4.75
CA LYS A 19 -6.43 -5.63 -5.72
C LYS A 19 -6.90 -4.20 -5.86
N ILE A 20 -5.95 -3.26 -5.93
CA ILE A 20 -6.18 -1.85 -6.25
C ILE A 20 -5.50 -1.58 -7.58
N SER A 21 -6.26 -1.08 -8.55
CA SER A 21 -5.74 -0.69 -9.86
C SER A 21 -6.15 0.74 -10.12
N LEU A 22 -5.27 1.69 -9.80
CA LEU A 22 -5.52 3.13 -9.95
C LEU A 22 -4.30 3.76 -10.61
N PRO A 23 -4.43 4.31 -11.83
CA PRO A 23 -3.31 4.91 -12.55
C PRO A 23 -2.84 6.20 -11.90
N LEU A 24 -1.54 6.40 -11.85
CA LEU A 24 -0.90 7.48 -11.12
C LEU A 24 -0.07 8.39 -12.04
N MET A 25 -0.03 9.66 -11.69
CA MET A 25 0.84 10.64 -12.33
C MET A 25 1.25 11.70 -11.32
N PRO A 26 2.35 12.45 -11.58
CA PRO A 26 2.71 13.57 -10.72
C PRO A 26 1.62 14.63 -10.74
N ASP A 27 1.37 15.25 -9.59
CA ASP A 27 0.58 16.45 -9.52
C ASP A 27 1.52 17.64 -9.80
N TYR A 28 1.52 18.11 -11.03
CA TYR A 28 2.46 19.16 -11.45
C TYR A 28 2.23 20.50 -10.76
N LEU A 29 1.07 20.69 -10.16
CA LEU A 29 0.74 21.91 -9.44
C LEU A 29 1.03 21.81 -7.94
N ASP A 30 1.29 20.61 -7.43
CA ASP A 30 1.50 20.38 -6.01
C ASP A 30 2.53 19.27 -5.77
N ARG A 31 3.74 19.49 -6.28
CA ARG A 31 4.84 18.52 -6.09
C ARG A 31 5.27 18.48 -4.62
N PRO A 32 5.66 17.33 -4.10
CA PRO A 32 5.94 16.06 -4.78
C PRO A 32 4.77 15.09 -4.84
N ARG A 33 3.54 15.56 -4.67
CA ARG A 33 2.35 14.71 -4.66
C ARG A 33 2.15 13.98 -5.98
N GLN A 34 1.60 12.78 -5.87
CA GLN A 34 1.07 12.00 -6.98
C GLN A 34 -0.45 12.01 -6.89
N ILE A 35 -1.11 11.92 -8.03
CA ILE A 35 -2.58 11.87 -8.09
C ILE A 35 -3.04 10.71 -8.95
N VAL A 36 -4.28 10.27 -8.70
CA VAL A 36 -4.97 9.31 -9.55
C VAL A 36 -5.55 10.06 -10.75
N ASN A 37 -5.22 9.59 -11.95
CA ASN A 37 -5.79 10.14 -13.18
C ASN A 37 -6.05 9.00 -14.15
N HIS A 38 -7.32 8.70 -14.36
CA HIS A 38 -7.73 7.55 -15.19
C HIS A 38 -7.45 7.75 -16.68
N THR A 39 -7.19 8.98 -17.11
CA THR A 39 -6.95 9.29 -18.52
C THR A 39 -5.45 9.34 -18.86
N GLN A 40 -4.66 9.99 -18.01
CA GLN A 40 -3.24 10.28 -18.28
C GLN A 40 -2.28 9.58 -17.34
N GLY A 41 -2.78 8.94 -16.29
CA GLY A 41 -1.94 8.25 -15.32
C GLY A 41 -1.33 6.99 -15.89
N LYS A 42 -0.19 6.59 -15.32
CA LYS A 42 0.46 5.33 -15.66
C LYS A 42 -0.13 4.22 -14.82
N GLU A 43 -0.33 3.06 -15.43
CA GLU A 43 -0.86 1.88 -14.74
C GLU A 43 -0.11 1.61 -13.44
N ALA A 44 -0.84 1.44 -12.37
CA ALA A 44 -0.30 1.09 -11.06
C ALA A 44 -1.22 0.09 -10.38
N ILE A 45 -0.66 -1.04 -9.98
CA ILE A 45 -1.41 -2.15 -9.41
C ILE A 45 -0.77 -2.57 -8.09
N THR A 46 -1.60 -2.62 -7.05
CA THR A 46 -1.21 -3.08 -5.72
C THR A 46 -2.20 -4.16 -5.28
N GLU A 47 -1.68 -5.32 -4.88
CA GLU A 47 -2.49 -6.29 -4.16
C GLU A 47 -2.29 -6.07 -2.67
N TYR A 48 -3.28 -6.45 -1.87
CA TYR A 48 -3.18 -6.32 -0.42
C TYR A 48 -4.00 -7.40 0.29
N GLU A 49 -3.65 -7.62 1.54
CA GLU A 49 -4.46 -8.43 2.44
C GLU A 49 -4.45 -7.80 3.83
N VAL A 50 -5.59 -7.88 4.51
CA VAL A 50 -5.71 -7.39 5.88
C VAL A 50 -5.19 -8.48 6.81
N LEU A 51 -4.15 -8.18 7.58
CA LEU A 51 -3.52 -9.13 8.49
C LEU A 51 -4.21 -9.15 9.86
N GLU A 52 -4.54 -7.97 10.40
CA GLU A 52 -5.20 -7.88 11.70
C GLU A 52 -5.84 -6.50 11.90
N HIS A 53 -6.80 -6.44 12.81
CA HIS A 53 -7.34 -5.19 13.33
C HIS A 53 -6.55 -4.87 14.60
N VAL A 54 -5.67 -3.87 14.53
CA VAL A 54 -4.83 -3.49 15.66
C VAL A 54 -5.69 -2.87 16.77
N ASP A 55 -6.61 -1.98 16.37
CA ASP A 55 -7.62 -1.39 17.23
C ASP A 55 -8.81 -0.95 16.38
N ASP A 56 -9.77 -0.21 16.96
CA ASP A 56 -10.96 0.24 16.23
C ASP A 56 -10.65 1.20 15.08
N SER A 57 -9.47 1.81 15.08
CA SER A 57 -9.09 2.84 14.13
C SER A 57 -8.00 2.41 13.16
N HIS A 58 -7.30 1.32 13.42
CA HIS A 58 -6.11 0.93 12.64
C HIS A 58 -6.14 -0.52 12.22
N LEU A 59 -5.66 -0.75 11.00
CA LEU A 59 -5.49 -2.08 10.41
C LEU A 59 -4.00 -2.30 10.13
N ARG A 60 -3.56 -3.54 10.29
CA ARG A 60 -2.27 -3.98 9.76
C ARG A 60 -2.52 -4.67 8.43
N ILE A 61 -1.85 -4.20 7.39
CA ILE A 61 -2.08 -4.64 6.03
C ILE A 61 -0.76 -5.03 5.39
N ALA A 62 -0.75 -6.16 4.68
CA ALA A 62 0.36 -6.53 3.80
C ALA A 62 0.06 -5.98 2.40
N LEU A 63 1.05 -5.32 1.80
CA LEU A 63 0.94 -4.71 0.48
C LEU A 63 1.90 -5.42 -0.48
N TYR A 64 1.40 -5.76 -1.66
CA TYR A 64 2.15 -6.46 -2.70
C TYR A 64 2.11 -5.64 -3.99
N PRO A 65 3.03 -4.67 -4.16
CA PRO A 65 3.02 -3.85 -5.38
C PRO A 65 3.45 -4.67 -6.60
N LYS A 66 2.64 -4.64 -7.65
CA LYS A 66 2.96 -5.28 -8.92
C LYS A 66 3.71 -4.31 -9.85
N THR A 67 3.51 -3.03 -9.67
CA THR A 67 4.23 -1.94 -10.32
C THR A 67 4.92 -1.11 -9.23
N GLY A 68 5.82 -0.20 -9.61
CA GLY A 68 6.60 0.58 -8.65
C GLY A 68 6.53 2.07 -8.89
N ARG A 69 5.35 2.64 -9.09
CA ARG A 69 5.21 4.09 -9.32
C ARG A 69 5.52 4.86 -8.04
N THR A 70 6.00 6.08 -8.21
CA THR A 70 6.31 6.97 -7.09
C THR A 70 5.10 7.12 -6.16
N HIS A 71 5.32 6.98 -4.87
CA HIS A 71 4.29 7.05 -3.83
C HIS A 71 3.11 6.08 -4.02
N GLN A 72 3.27 5.04 -4.84
CA GLN A 72 2.17 4.15 -5.21
C GLN A 72 1.39 3.63 -4.02
N LEU A 73 2.08 3.01 -3.06
CA LEU A 73 1.40 2.42 -1.89
C LEU A 73 0.71 3.47 -1.04
N ARG A 74 1.31 4.64 -0.92
CA ARG A 74 0.77 5.75 -0.13
C ARG A 74 -0.53 6.29 -0.74
N VAL A 75 -0.54 6.51 -2.05
CA VAL A 75 -1.72 6.99 -2.77
C VAL A 75 -2.81 5.92 -2.82
N HIS A 76 -2.44 4.67 -3.14
CA HIS A 76 -3.41 3.57 -3.20
C HIS A 76 -4.10 3.33 -1.86
N CYS A 77 -3.40 3.51 -0.75
CA CYS A 77 -4.02 3.41 0.57
C CYS A 77 -4.94 4.59 0.88
N ALA A 78 -4.50 5.81 0.54
CA ALA A 78 -5.22 7.02 0.93
C ALA A 78 -6.44 7.33 0.05
N HIS A 79 -6.36 7.04 -1.26
CA HIS A 79 -7.38 7.46 -2.22
C HIS A 79 -8.72 6.75 -1.96
N GLN A 80 -9.81 7.50 -2.14
CA GLN A 80 -11.16 6.98 -1.87
C GLN A 80 -11.54 5.78 -2.75
N GLU A 81 -10.97 5.66 -3.94
CA GLU A 81 -11.18 4.50 -4.82
C GLU A 81 -10.26 3.33 -4.48
N GLY A 82 -9.23 3.55 -3.64
CA GLY A 82 -8.37 2.51 -3.09
C GLY A 82 -8.89 2.04 -1.75
N LEU A 83 -8.01 2.01 -0.75
CA LEU A 83 -8.41 1.61 0.61
C LEU A 83 -9.20 2.69 1.35
N ASN A 84 -9.10 3.94 0.91
CA ASN A 84 -9.65 5.08 1.61
C ASN A 84 -9.23 5.12 3.10
N ALA A 85 -8.00 4.70 3.35
CA ALA A 85 -7.41 4.61 4.67
C ALA A 85 -5.92 4.94 4.56
N PRO A 86 -5.53 6.21 4.77
CA PRO A 86 -4.13 6.61 4.63
C PRO A 86 -3.23 5.84 5.60
N ILE A 87 -1.97 5.66 5.19
CA ILE A 87 -0.97 5.06 6.05
C ILE A 87 -0.74 5.98 7.26
N LEU A 88 -0.70 5.41 8.45
CA LEU A 88 -0.46 6.16 9.68
C LEU A 88 0.88 6.91 9.57
N GLY A 89 0.86 8.19 9.91
CA GLY A 89 2.04 9.04 9.87
C GLY A 89 2.41 9.58 8.50
N ASP A 90 1.54 9.41 7.49
CA ASP A 90 1.81 9.94 6.14
C ASP A 90 1.58 11.46 6.12
N PRO A 91 2.65 12.26 5.92
CA PRO A 91 2.52 13.72 5.95
C PRO A 91 1.91 14.34 4.70
N LEU A 92 1.83 13.60 3.59
CA LEU A 92 1.29 14.11 2.33
C LEU A 92 -0.15 13.68 2.09
N TYR A 93 -0.49 12.43 2.38
CA TYR A 93 -1.77 11.85 2.02
C TYR A 93 -2.64 11.51 3.22
N GLY A 94 -2.07 11.56 4.42
CA GLY A 94 -2.77 11.24 5.66
C GLY A 94 -3.15 12.47 6.47
N ASN A 95 -3.83 12.23 7.57
CA ASN A 95 -4.28 13.28 8.48
C ASN A 95 -4.00 12.94 9.95
N GLU A 96 -3.36 11.82 10.22
CA GLU A 96 -3.01 11.40 11.57
C GLU A 96 -1.49 11.40 11.73
N LYS A 97 -0.99 12.12 12.73
CA LYS A 97 0.44 12.21 13.00
C LYS A 97 0.95 11.00 13.76
N ALA A 98 2.17 10.62 13.46
CA ALA A 98 2.90 9.59 14.20
C ALA A 98 4.40 9.91 14.14
N ALA A 99 5.20 9.20 14.92
CA ALA A 99 6.64 9.42 14.97
C ALA A 99 7.33 9.17 13.62
N ARG A 100 6.74 8.32 12.80
CA ARG A 100 7.24 8.00 11.45
C ARG A 100 6.09 7.50 10.57
N LEU A 101 6.36 7.47 9.27
CA LEU A 101 5.47 6.80 8.32
C LEU A 101 5.47 5.29 8.61
N HIS A 102 4.29 4.72 8.88
CA HIS A 102 4.15 3.30 9.20
C HIS A 102 4.09 2.45 7.93
N LEU A 103 5.12 2.58 7.11
CA LEU A 103 5.31 1.78 5.90
C LEU A 103 6.71 1.18 5.94
N HIS A 104 6.78 -0.15 5.80
CA HIS A 104 8.02 -0.89 5.90
C HIS A 104 8.11 -1.93 4.78
N ALA A 105 9.23 -1.94 4.06
CA ALA A 105 9.51 -2.99 3.09
C ALA A 105 10.01 -4.23 3.83
N GLU A 106 9.09 -5.14 4.15
CA GLU A 106 9.38 -6.31 4.98
C GLU A 106 10.14 -7.39 4.24
N GLU A 107 9.85 -7.56 2.95
CA GLU A 107 10.46 -8.62 2.16
C GLU A 107 10.83 -8.11 0.76
N ILE A 108 12.02 -8.48 0.32
CA ILE A 108 12.46 -8.21 -1.05
C ILE A 108 13.08 -9.49 -1.62
N THR A 109 12.71 -9.81 -2.86
CA THR A 109 13.27 -10.94 -3.61
C THR A 109 13.87 -10.44 -4.90
N PHE A 110 15.09 -10.86 -5.20
CA PHE A 110 15.78 -10.47 -6.44
C PHE A 110 16.71 -11.58 -6.89
N GLU A 111 17.14 -11.52 -8.15
CA GLU A 111 18.13 -12.45 -8.69
C GLU A 111 19.53 -11.92 -8.44
N HIS A 112 20.41 -12.78 -7.94
CA HIS A 112 21.80 -12.41 -7.78
C HIS A 112 22.42 -12.14 -9.15
N PRO A 113 23.10 -11.00 -9.37
CA PRO A 113 23.55 -10.59 -10.70
C PRO A 113 24.62 -11.52 -11.31
N LEU A 114 25.35 -12.27 -10.48
CA LEU A 114 26.42 -13.17 -10.95
C LEU A 114 25.96 -14.62 -11.04
N THR A 115 25.12 -15.09 -10.11
CA THR A 115 24.77 -16.51 -10.02
C THR A 115 23.37 -16.82 -10.55
N GLY A 116 22.52 -15.81 -10.74
CA GLY A 116 21.14 -15.98 -11.16
C GLY A 116 20.22 -16.58 -10.09
N LYS A 117 20.73 -16.84 -8.90
CA LYS A 117 19.94 -17.40 -7.80
C LYS A 117 19.00 -16.35 -7.24
N LYS A 118 17.78 -16.76 -6.90
CA LYS A 118 16.84 -15.89 -6.20
C LYS A 118 17.28 -15.71 -4.75
N ILE A 119 17.32 -14.46 -4.32
CA ILE A 119 17.65 -14.10 -2.95
C ILE A 119 16.45 -13.40 -2.34
N THR A 120 16.00 -13.87 -1.17
CA THR A 120 14.92 -13.25 -0.42
C THR A 120 15.45 -12.74 0.90
N ILE A 121 15.24 -11.45 1.17
CA ILE A 121 15.61 -10.82 2.42
C ILE A 121 14.33 -10.39 3.12
N THR A 122 14.19 -10.80 4.39
CA THR A 122 13.02 -10.49 5.19
C THR A 122 13.44 -9.80 6.48
N ARG A 123 12.75 -8.71 6.82
CA ARG A 123 12.94 -8.02 8.08
C ARG A 123 11.58 -7.49 8.55
N LYS A 124 11.14 -7.95 9.72
CA LYS A 124 9.84 -7.52 10.26
C LYS A 124 9.84 -6.04 10.62
N ALA A 125 8.68 -5.41 10.47
CA ALA A 125 8.47 -4.04 10.92
C ALA A 125 8.59 -3.93 12.44
N ASP A 126 9.04 -2.77 12.90
CA ASP A 126 9.15 -2.47 14.33
C ASP A 126 7.89 -1.82 14.90
N PHE A 127 6.79 -1.92 14.19
CA PHE A 127 5.51 -1.34 14.61
C PHE A 127 4.34 -2.29 14.41
#